data_16233f16b04ba7961b40a81c91a7734e
#
_entry.id   16233f16b04ba7961b40a81c91a7734e
#
_cell.length_a   1.000
_cell.length_b   1.000
_cell.length_c   1.000
_cell.angle_alpha   90.00
_cell.angle_beta   90.00
_cell.angle_gamma   90.00
#
_symmetry.space_group_name_H-M   'P 1'
#
loop_
_entity.id
_entity.type
_entity.pdbx_description
1 polymer ?
#
loop_
_entity_poly.entity_id
_entity_poly.type
_entity_poly.pdbx_seq_one_letter_code
_entity_poly.pdbx_strand_id
1 'polypeptide(L)'
;MSLIRVGGMALLAYLPLLLIGVVAYGRVGVNSQTDGAAALRRVADSGALFSITNALFHLGALLLVPAGIGLFFLLRSDRADPWLAVGTAFLFLAVTVGAGLVFSLGQGLAGVATLSSTASARWPSPVRLRQASWTPR
;
A
#
# COMPACT_ATOMS: atom_id res chain seq x y z
N MET A 1 16.94 -22.47 -14.95
CA MET A 1 15.57 -22.47 -14.36
C MET A 1 14.59 -22.05 -15.45
N SER A 2 13.45 -22.76 -15.62
CA SER A 2 12.46 -22.33 -16.62
C SER A 2 11.67 -21.11 -16.11
N LEU A 3 11.34 -20.16 -16.98
CA LEU A 3 10.56 -18.96 -16.65
C LEU A 3 9.22 -19.30 -15.99
N ILE A 4 8.61 -20.43 -16.37
CA ILE A 4 7.38 -20.96 -15.75
C ILE A 4 7.60 -21.27 -14.26
N ARG A 5 8.72 -21.87 -13.88
CA ARG A 5 9.03 -22.16 -12.47
C ARG A 5 9.26 -20.90 -11.66
N VAL A 6 9.96 -19.93 -12.23
CA VAL A 6 10.18 -18.63 -11.58
C VAL A 6 8.85 -17.90 -11.36
N GLY A 7 7.97 -17.88 -12.37
CA GLY A 7 6.64 -17.30 -12.26
C GLY A 7 5.77 -18.00 -11.22
N GLY A 8 5.78 -19.32 -11.19
CA GLY A 8 5.05 -20.09 -10.18
C GLY A 8 5.53 -19.84 -8.75
N MET A 9 6.85 -19.76 -8.53
CA MET A 9 7.42 -19.42 -7.22
C MET A 9 7.06 -17.99 -6.80
N ALA A 10 7.09 -17.04 -7.74
CA ALA A 10 6.68 -15.65 -7.47
C ALA A 10 5.21 -15.56 -7.05
N LEU A 11 4.32 -16.30 -7.70
CA LEU A 11 2.90 -16.35 -7.34
C LEU A 11 2.69 -16.98 -5.95
N LEU A 12 3.40 -18.05 -5.63
CA LEU A 12 3.35 -18.68 -4.30
C LEU A 12 3.87 -17.76 -3.21
N ALA A 13 4.88 -16.94 -3.48
CA ALA A 13 5.40 -15.96 -2.54
C ALA A 13 4.46 -14.74 -2.39
N TYR A 14 3.74 -14.39 -3.44
CA TYR A 14 2.80 -13.26 -3.44
C TYR A 14 1.63 -13.46 -2.47
N LEU A 15 1.04 -14.67 -2.42
CA LEU A 15 -0.14 -14.95 -1.60
C LEU A 15 0.09 -14.67 -0.11
N PRO A 16 1.14 -15.21 0.57
CA PRO A 16 1.37 -14.91 1.96
C PRO A 16 1.70 -13.43 2.21
N LEU A 17 2.43 -12.77 1.30
CA LEU A 17 2.70 -11.34 1.43
C LEU A 17 1.42 -10.51 1.35
N LEU A 18 0.50 -10.85 0.44
CA LEU A 18 -0.80 -10.21 0.33
C LEU A 18 -1.60 -10.39 1.63
N LEU A 19 -1.68 -11.62 2.16
CA LEU A 19 -2.43 -11.91 3.40
C LEU A 19 -1.86 -11.14 4.59
N ILE A 20 -0.55 -11.14 4.77
CA ILE A 20 0.13 -10.38 5.83
C ILE A 20 -0.16 -8.89 5.66
N GLY A 21 -0.07 -8.35 4.43
CA GLY A 21 -0.36 -6.97 4.11
C GLY A 21 -1.79 -6.58 4.45
N VAL A 22 -2.78 -7.40 4.07
CA VAL A 22 -4.21 -7.17 4.37
C VAL A 22 -4.49 -7.18 5.88
N VAL A 23 -3.95 -8.16 6.61
CA VAL A 23 -4.10 -8.24 8.07
C VAL A 23 -3.44 -7.02 8.75
N ALA A 24 -2.24 -6.65 8.32
CA ALA A 24 -1.54 -5.49 8.86
C ALA A 24 -2.30 -4.18 8.56
N TYR A 25 -2.83 -4.02 7.34
CA TYR A 25 -3.65 -2.87 6.97
C TYR A 25 -4.93 -2.78 7.80
N GLY A 26 -5.60 -3.91 8.05
CA GLY A 26 -6.77 -3.97 8.92
C GLY A 26 -6.49 -3.48 10.34
N ARG A 27 -5.27 -3.68 10.85
CA ARG A 27 -4.83 -3.18 12.17
C ARG A 27 -4.59 -1.66 12.21
N VAL A 28 -4.28 -1.03 11.10
CA VAL A 28 -4.24 0.45 11.01
C VAL A 28 -5.64 1.03 11.21
N GLY A 29 -6.69 0.27 10.88
CA GLY A 29 -8.08 0.61 11.15
C GLY A 29 -8.63 1.72 10.25
N VAL A 30 -7.98 1.99 9.13
CA VAL A 30 -8.49 2.90 8.09
C VAL A 30 -9.38 2.11 7.14
N ASN A 31 -10.62 2.55 6.97
CA ASN A 31 -11.57 1.96 6.03
C ASN A 31 -12.28 3.05 5.23
N SER A 32 -13.10 2.66 4.26
CA SER A 32 -13.83 3.59 3.38
C SER A 32 -14.83 4.49 4.10
N GLN A 33 -15.21 4.16 5.32
CA GLN A 33 -16.14 4.95 6.15
C GLN A 33 -15.41 5.84 7.17
N THR A 34 -14.06 5.75 7.22
CA THR A 34 -13.27 6.57 8.15
C THR A 34 -13.20 8.00 7.62
N ASP A 35 -13.63 8.97 8.44
CA ASP A 35 -13.46 10.38 8.12
C ASP A 35 -11.98 10.73 7.87
N GLY A 36 -11.72 11.64 6.93
CA GLY A 36 -10.36 11.97 6.50
C GLY A 36 -9.44 12.42 7.64
N ALA A 37 -9.97 13.23 8.57
CA ALA A 37 -9.20 13.67 9.74
C ALA A 37 -8.90 12.51 10.70
N ALA A 38 -9.85 11.59 10.90
CA ALA A 38 -9.65 10.39 11.69
C ALA A 38 -8.67 9.42 11.01
N ALA A 39 -8.73 9.27 9.69
CA ALA A 39 -7.79 8.47 8.92
C ALA A 39 -6.35 8.98 9.08
N LEU A 40 -6.13 10.29 8.93
CA LEU A 40 -4.80 10.90 9.12
C LEU A 40 -4.24 10.67 10.53
N ARG A 41 -5.07 10.78 11.56
CA ARG A 41 -4.65 10.50 12.94
C ARG A 41 -4.23 9.04 13.10
N ARG A 42 -5.02 8.09 12.60
CA ARG A 42 -4.69 6.66 12.67
C ARG A 42 -3.40 6.32 11.93
N VAL A 43 -3.18 6.94 10.76
CA VAL A 43 -1.92 6.80 10.02
C VAL A 43 -0.75 7.39 10.81
N ALA A 44 -0.92 8.55 11.44
CA ALA A 44 0.11 9.16 12.28
C ALA A 44 0.45 8.29 13.51
N ASP A 45 -0.56 7.77 14.20
CA ASP A 45 -0.40 6.91 15.38
C ASP A 45 0.22 5.54 15.04
N SER A 46 -0.05 5.04 13.83
CA SER A 46 0.41 3.72 13.35
C SER A 46 1.49 3.82 12.26
N GLY A 47 2.26 4.90 12.22
CA GLY A 47 3.14 5.25 11.09
C GLY A 47 4.10 4.14 10.65
N ALA A 48 4.73 3.43 11.59
CA ALA A 48 5.61 2.30 11.28
C ALA A 48 4.84 1.13 10.66
N LEU A 49 3.68 0.76 11.23
CA LEU A 49 2.84 -0.31 10.72
C LEU A 49 2.29 0.03 9.33
N PHE A 50 1.84 1.26 9.13
CA PHE A 50 1.36 1.76 7.84
C PHE A 50 2.46 1.70 6.77
N SER A 51 3.68 2.14 7.10
CA SER A 51 4.82 2.10 6.18
C SER A 51 5.23 0.67 5.81
N ILE A 52 5.28 -0.25 6.78
CA ILE A 52 5.56 -1.66 6.55
C ILE A 52 4.49 -2.28 5.65
N THR A 53 3.22 -2.02 5.94
CA THR A 53 2.10 -2.53 5.15
C THR A 53 2.18 -2.05 3.70
N ASN A 54 2.45 -0.76 3.50
CA ASN A 54 2.60 -0.17 2.17
C ASN A 54 3.78 -0.80 1.41
N ALA A 55 4.92 -1.04 2.09
CA ALA A 55 6.07 -1.73 1.52
C ALA A 55 5.75 -3.18 1.12
N LEU A 56 4.98 -3.91 1.94
CA LEU A 56 4.55 -5.28 1.64
C LEU A 56 3.65 -5.34 0.39
N PHE A 57 2.70 -4.43 0.25
CA PHE A 57 1.87 -4.35 -0.96
C PHE A 57 2.70 -4.03 -2.19
N HIS A 58 3.69 -3.15 -2.05
CA HIS A 58 4.57 -2.79 -3.15
C HIS A 58 5.46 -3.95 -3.59
N LEU A 59 6.06 -4.64 -2.61
CA LEU A 59 6.86 -5.85 -2.85
C LEU A 59 6.00 -6.95 -3.49
N GLY A 60 4.78 -7.13 -3.00
CA GLY A 60 3.80 -8.04 -3.59
C GLY A 60 3.49 -7.71 -5.05
N ALA A 61 3.26 -6.43 -5.36
CA ALA A 61 3.02 -6.00 -6.74
C ALA A 61 4.20 -6.31 -7.66
N LEU A 62 5.44 -6.13 -7.19
CA LEU A 62 6.64 -6.48 -7.98
C LEU A 62 6.72 -7.99 -8.28
N LEU A 63 6.23 -8.86 -7.40
CA LEU A 63 6.20 -10.30 -7.63
C LEU A 63 5.20 -10.72 -8.72
N LEU A 64 4.18 -9.90 -8.98
CA LEU A 64 3.22 -10.15 -10.08
C LEU A 64 3.88 -10.04 -11.45
N VAL A 65 5.00 -9.32 -11.60
CA VAL A 65 5.73 -9.19 -12.86
C VAL A 65 6.27 -10.56 -13.31
N PRO A 66 7.15 -11.25 -12.54
CA PRO A 66 7.62 -12.58 -12.93
C PRO A 66 6.49 -13.62 -12.96
N ALA A 67 5.45 -13.49 -12.14
CA ALA A 67 4.28 -14.35 -12.18
C ALA A 67 3.54 -14.22 -13.52
N GLY A 68 3.31 -12.98 -13.98
CA GLY A 68 2.68 -12.71 -15.28
C GLY A 68 3.50 -13.22 -16.45
N ILE A 69 4.83 -13.04 -16.42
CA ILE A 69 5.74 -13.60 -17.42
C ILE A 69 5.62 -15.13 -17.44
N GLY A 70 5.66 -15.79 -16.29
CA GLY A 70 5.53 -17.24 -16.19
C GLY A 70 4.19 -17.74 -16.73
N LEU A 71 3.10 -17.03 -16.41
CA LEU A 71 1.77 -17.34 -16.91
C LEU A 71 1.68 -17.18 -18.44
N PHE A 72 2.27 -16.11 -18.99
CA PHE A 72 2.34 -15.90 -20.43
C PHE A 72 3.00 -17.07 -21.14
N PHE A 73 4.18 -17.52 -20.64
CA PHE A 73 4.88 -18.68 -21.23
C PHE A 73 4.14 -20.00 -21.04
N LEU A 74 3.37 -20.15 -19.97
CA LEU A 74 2.54 -21.33 -19.72
C LEU A 74 1.35 -21.41 -20.70
N LEU A 75 0.72 -20.27 -20.96
CA LEU A 75 -0.48 -20.21 -21.81
C LEU A 75 -0.17 -20.05 -23.30
N ARG A 76 1.10 -19.71 -23.63
CA ARG A 76 1.53 -19.55 -25.02
C ARG A 76 1.43 -20.88 -25.73
N SER A 77 0.46 -21.02 -26.64
CA SER A 77 0.38 -22.11 -27.60
C SER A 77 1.23 -21.79 -28.84
N ASP A 78 1.47 -22.81 -29.69
CA ASP A 78 2.21 -22.65 -30.96
C ASP A 78 1.56 -21.67 -31.95
N ARG A 79 0.27 -21.40 -31.76
CA ARG A 79 -0.44 -20.30 -32.45
C ARG A 79 -0.38 -19.07 -31.55
N ALA A 80 0.37 -18.06 -32.00
CA ALA A 80 0.41 -16.77 -31.34
C ALA A 80 -1.00 -16.20 -31.18
N ASP A 81 -1.53 -16.23 -29.96
CA ASP A 81 -2.82 -15.63 -29.63
C ASP A 81 -2.61 -14.14 -29.31
N PRO A 82 -3.02 -13.23 -30.19
CA PRO A 82 -2.82 -11.79 -29.94
C PRO A 82 -3.54 -11.31 -28.69
N TRP A 83 -4.65 -11.95 -28.30
CA TRP A 83 -5.38 -11.60 -27.09
C TRP A 83 -4.61 -11.95 -25.81
N LEU A 84 -3.84 -13.02 -25.82
CA LEU A 84 -2.95 -13.37 -24.71
C LEU A 84 -1.87 -12.30 -24.52
N ALA A 85 -1.28 -11.82 -25.61
CA ALA A 85 -0.26 -10.75 -25.56
C ALA A 85 -0.89 -9.44 -25.03
N VAL A 86 -2.07 -9.06 -25.53
CA VAL A 86 -2.81 -7.88 -25.09
C VAL A 86 -3.17 -7.99 -23.60
N GLY A 87 -3.73 -9.11 -23.16
CA GLY A 87 -4.09 -9.34 -21.75
C GLY A 87 -2.88 -9.26 -20.83
N THR A 88 -1.73 -9.81 -21.23
CA THR A 88 -0.49 -9.73 -20.48
C THR A 88 0.03 -8.30 -20.39
N ALA A 89 -0.01 -7.54 -21.49
CA ALA A 89 0.39 -6.14 -21.50
C ALA A 89 -0.49 -5.30 -20.56
N PHE A 90 -1.80 -5.51 -20.56
CA PHE A 90 -2.72 -4.85 -19.63
C PHE A 90 -2.45 -5.22 -18.18
N LEU A 91 -2.14 -6.49 -17.89
CA LEU A 91 -1.75 -6.92 -16.56
C LEU A 91 -0.50 -6.17 -16.06
N PHE A 92 0.53 -6.10 -16.89
CA PHE A 92 1.75 -5.34 -16.53
C PHE A 92 1.48 -3.86 -16.31
N LEU A 93 0.67 -3.24 -17.18
CA LEU A 93 0.29 -1.84 -17.02
C LEU A 93 -0.49 -1.63 -15.72
N ALA A 94 -1.48 -2.46 -15.44
CA ALA A 94 -2.28 -2.38 -14.22
C ALA A 94 -1.43 -2.54 -12.95
N VAL A 95 -0.51 -3.50 -12.94
CA VAL A 95 0.42 -3.72 -11.82
C VAL A 95 1.34 -2.53 -11.64
N THR A 96 1.94 -2.02 -12.73
CA THR A 96 2.89 -0.89 -12.67
C THR A 96 2.21 0.39 -12.19
N VAL A 97 1.06 0.73 -12.79
CA VAL A 97 0.31 1.93 -12.42
C VAL A 97 -0.27 1.79 -11.00
N GLY A 98 -0.87 0.64 -10.69
CA GLY A 98 -1.45 0.38 -9.38
C GLY A 98 -0.40 0.43 -8.27
N ALA A 99 0.74 -0.23 -8.44
CA ALA A 99 1.83 -0.20 -7.47
C ALA A 99 2.40 1.21 -7.29
N GLY A 100 2.63 1.94 -8.40
CA GLY A 100 3.14 3.30 -8.36
C GLY A 100 2.18 4.27 -7.65
N LEU A 101 0.87 4.20 -7.94
CA LEU A 101 -0.14 5.03 -7.31
C LEU A 101 -0.29 4.72 -5.82
N VAL A 102 -0.39 3.44 -5.44
CA VAL A 102 -0.52 3.04 -4.04
C VAL A 102 0.69 3.48 -3.24
N PHE A 103 1.90 3.35 -3.79
CA PHE A 103 3.12 3.78 -3.12
C PHE A 103 3.17 5.30 -2.95
N SER A 104 2.92 6.07 -4.01
CA SER A 104 2.98 7.54 -3.96
C SER A 104 1.91 8.12 -3.04
N LEU A 105 0.68 7.61 -3.08
CA LEU A 105 -0.40 8.02 -2.18
C LEU A 105 -0.09 7.65 -0.73
N GLY A 106 0.44 6.45 -0.48
CA GLY A 106 0.83 6.00 0.84
C GLY A 106 1.92 6.89 1.46
N GLN A 107 2.96 7.24 0.69
CA GLN A 107 4.01 8.16 1.14
C GLN A 107 3.49 9.58 1.34
N GLY A 108 2.62 10.06 0.45
CA GLY A 108 1.97 11.36 0.60
C GLY A 108 1.13 11.45 1.87
N LEU A 109 0.31 10.45 2.16
CA LEU A 109 -0.51 10.39 3.37
C LEU A 109 0.33 10.33 4.64
N ALA A 110 1.40 9.52 4.66
CA ALA A 110 2.33 9.45 5.78
C ALA A 110 3.01 10.80 6.02
N GLY A 111 3.43 11.49 4.96
CA GLY A 111 4.04 12.83 5.03
C GLY A 111 3.06 13.88 5.58
N VAL A 112 1.83 13.92 5.09
CA VAL A 112 0.80 14.84 5.59
C VAL A 112 0.44 14.53 7.05
N ALA A 113 0.35 13.26 7.43
CA ALA A 113 0.04 12.86 8.80
C ALA A 113 1.14 13.32 9.77
N THR A 114 2.42 13.17 9.41
CA THR A 114 3.53 13.66 10.25
C THR A 114 3.57 15.18 10.35
N LEU A 115 3.32 15.90 9.26
CA LEU A 115 3.25 17.36 9.27
C LEU A 115 2.10 17.87 10.14
N SER A 116 0.92 17.23 10.09
CA SER A 116 -0.24 17.61 10.91
C SER A 116 0.01 17.37 12.39
N SER A 117 0.69 16.28 12.76
CA SER A 117 1.04 15.99 14.15
C SER A 117 2.07 16.98 14.71
N THR A 118 3.08 17.34 13.94
CA THR A 118 4.09 18.35 14.34
C THR A 118 3.50 19.76 14.42
N ALA A 119 2.59 20.12 13.52
CA ALA A 119 1.89 21.40 13.57
C ALA A 119 1.00 21.52 14.83
N SER A 120 0.26 20.45 15.17
CA SER A 120 -0.61 20.44 16.36
C SER A 120 0.20 20.47 17.67
N ALA A 121 1.43 19.93 17.68
CA ALA A 121 2.35 20.01 18.81
C ALA A 121 2.94 21.41 18.99
N ARG A 122 3.21 22.12 17.89
CA ARG A 122 3.81 23.44 17.87
C ARG A 122 2.82 24.57 18.19
N TRP A 123 1.52 24.37 17.85
CA TRP A 123 0.45 25.34 18.07
C TRP A 123 -0.67 24.70 18.90
N PRO A 124 -0.54 24.66 20.22
CA PRO A 124 -1.62 24.17 21.09
C PRO A 124 -2.89 25.01 20.84
N SER A 125 -4.03 24.33 20.77
CA SER A 125 -5.30 25.00 20.53
C SER A 125 -5.54 26.11 21.57
N PRO A 126 -6.15 27.24 21.20
CA PRO A 126 -6.45 28.34 22.13
C PRO A 126 -7.29 27.89 23.34
N VAL A 127 -8.05 26.80 23.21
CA VAL A 127 -8.79 26.18 24.29
C VAL A 127 -7.86 25.61 25.37
N ARG A 128 -6.75 24.99 25.00
CA ARG A 128 -5.76 24.42 25.93
C ARG A 128 -4.99 25.53 26.69
N LEU A 129 -4.71 26.64 26.01
CA LEU A 129 -4.07 27.80 26.65
C LEU A 129 -4.98 28.45 27.68
N ARG A 130 -6.30 28.49 27.44
CA ARG A 130 -7.27 29.04 28.36
C ARG A 130 -7.48 28.18 29.61
N GLN A 131 -7.37 26.85 29.48
CA GLN A 131 -7.46 25.93 30.64
C GLN A 131 -6.21 25.97 31.53
N ALA A 132 -5.03 26.20 30.95
CA ALA A 132 -3.77 26.31 31.71
C ALA A 132 -3.69 27.60 32.56
N SER A 133 -4.47 28.65 32.20
CA SER A 133 -4.51 29.92 32.95
C SER A 133 -5.50 29.92 34.12
N TRP A 134 -6.32 28.88 34.27
CA TRP A 134 -7.30 28.72 35.36
C TRP A 134 -6.81 27.72 36.42
N THR A 135 -5.67 28.00 37.08
CA THR A 135 -5.37 27.37 38.38
C THR A 135 -5.84 28.32 39.49
N PRO A 136 -6.91 28.03 40.23
CA PRO A 136 -7.27 28.81 41.41
C PRO A 136 -6.14 28.66 42.44
N ARG A 137 -5.66 29.75 42.93
CA ARG A 137 -4.71 29.79 44.09
C ARG A 137 -5.51 29.59 45.36
#